data_c6a6ec1bc6807090317930ad6eb34055
#
_entry.id   c6a6ec1bc6807090317930ad6eb34055
#
_cell.length_a   1.000
_cell.length_b   1.000
_cell.length_c   1.000
_cell.angle_alpha   90.00
_cell.angle_beta   90.00
_cell.angle_gamma   90.00
#
_symmetry.space_group_name_H-M   'P 1'
#
loop_
_entity.id
_entity.type
_entity.pdbx_description
1 polymer ?
#
loop_
_entity_poly.entity_id
_entity_poly.type
_entity_poly.pdbx_seq_one_letter_code
_entity_poly.pdbx_strand_id
1 'polypeptide(L)' 'MEHFRELFEMSQKENKGLTFWIGGQTVGGGVLKFNAETVEVKSQQYRRVIIRISAIDAVAAM' A
#
# COMPACT_ATOMS: atom_id res chain seq x y z
N MET A 1 4.64 -12.70 -2.18
CA MET A 1 3.55 -11.71 -2.07
C MET A 1 2.74 -11.79 -0.80
N GLU A 2 2.88 -12.89 -0.07
CA GLU A 2 2.09 -13.05 1.14
C GLU A 2 2.43 -12.02 2.22
N HIS A 3 3.70 -11.61 2.29
CA HIS A 3 4.09 -10.59 3.27
C HIS A 3 3.42 -9.25 2.98
N PHE A 4 3.35 -8.87 1.70
CA PHE A 4 2.64 -7.65 1.33
C PHE A 4 1.17 -7.76 1.68
N ARG A 5 0.59 -8.90 1.38
CA ARG A 5 -0.83 -9.12 1.63
C ARG A 5 -1.16 -8.98 3.10
N GLU A 6 -0.32 -9.51 3.97
CA GLU A 6 -0.54 -9.40 5.40
C GLU A 6 -0.56 -7.94 5.86
N LEU A 7 0.37 -7.14 5.34
CA LEU A 7 0.41 -5.72 5.67
C LEU A 7 -0.81 -4.99 5.12
N PHE A 8 -1.23 -5.34 3.91
CA PHE A 8 -2.42 -4.72 3.32
C PHE A 8 -3.66 -5.03 4.14
N GLU A 9 -3.81 -6.26 4.58
CA GLU A 9 -4.95 -6.67 5.39
C GLU A 9 -4.94 -5.95 6.72
N MET A 10 -3.78 -5.85 7.34
CA MET A 10 -3.66 -5.14 8.61
C MET A 10 -4.02 -3.66 8.44
N SER A 11 -3.54 -3.04 7.38
CA SER A 11 -3.83 -1.63 7.13
C SER A 11 -5.33 -1.40 6.99
N GLN A 12 -6.00 -2.26 6.23
CA GLN A 12 -7.44 -2.15 6.07
C GLN A 12 -8.19 -2.34 7.39
N LYS A 13 -7.79 -3.38 8.11
CA LYS A 13 -8.52 -3.78 9.31
C LYS A 13 -8.33 -2.78 10.43
N GLU A 14 -7.13 -2.26 10.57
CA GLU A 14 -6.78 -1.41 11.70
C GLU A 14 -6.72 0.07 11.35
N ASN A 15 -7.00 0.41 10.10
CA ASN A 15 -6.94 1.80 9.64
C ASN A 15 -5.57 2.43 9.84
N LYS A 16 -4.52 1.67 9.58
CA LYS A 16 -3.16 2.16 9.74
C LYS A 16 -2.54 2.44 8.39
N GLY A 17 -1.79 3.52 8.32
CA GLY A 17 -1.08 3.85 7.09
C GLY A 17 0.14 2.98 6.89
N LEU A 18 0.49 2.80 5.62
CA LEU A 18 1.70 2.11 5.23
C LEU A 18 2.56 3.06 4.42
N THR A 19 3.84 2.75 4.36
CA THR A 19 4.76 3.44 3.47
C THR A 19 5.21 2.46 2.40
N PHE A 20 5.10 2.89 1.14
CA PHE A 20 5.47 2.09 -0.02
C PHE A 20 6.68 2.74 -0.68
N TRP A 21 7.65 1.93 -1.06
CA TRP A 21 8.80 2.40 -1.86
C TRP A 21 8.64 1.85 -3.26
N ILE A 22 8.62 2.75 -4.22
CA ILE A 22 8.37 2.41 -5.62
C ILE A 22 9.34 3.18 -6.48
N GLY A 23 10.36 2.50 -7.01
CA GLY A 23 11.30 3.13 -7.92
C GLY A 23 12.00 4.34 -7.34
N GLY A 24 12.39 4.29 -6.09
CA GLY A 24 13.09 5.39 -5.45
C GLY A 24 12.20 6.48 -4.89
N GLN A 25 10.89 6.34 -5.04
CA GLN A 25 9.94 7.30 -4.47
C GLN A 25 9.14 6.62 -3.38
N THR A 26 8.58 7.41 -2.48
CA THR A 26 7.75 6.88 -1.42
C THR A 26 6.31 7.36 -1.57
N VAL A 27 5.38 6.47 -1.24
CA VAL A 27 3.96 6.78 -1.18
C VAL A 27 3.46 6.31 0.17
N GLY A 28 2.80 7.20 0.91
CA GLY A 28 2.25 6.83 2.20
C GLY A 28 0.73 6.87 2.15
N GLY A 29 0.08 5.92 2.80
CA GLY A 29 -1.36 5.94 2.87
C GLY A 29 -1.95 4.66 3.39
N GLY A 30 -3.24 4.70 3.68
CA GLY A 30 -3.97 3.53 4.14
C GLY A 30 -4.54 2.75 2.97
N VAL A 31 -4.56 1.44 3.11
CA VAL A 31 -5.07 0.57 2.06
C VAL A 31 -6.59 0.60 2.07
N LEU A 32 -7.17 0.87 0.92
CA LEU A 32 -8.62 0.83 0.74
C LEU A 32 -9.07 -0.55 0.28
N LYS A 33 -8.41 -1.08 -0.72
CA LYS A 33 -8.68 -2.43 -1.20
C LYS A 33 -7.50 -2.91 -2.02
N PHE A 34 -7.43 -4.18 -2.25
CA PHE A 34 -6.35 -4.76 -3.03
C PHE A 34 -6.77 -6.09 -3.63
N ASN A 35 -6.04 -6.50 -4.66
CA ASN A 35 -6.21 -7.82 -5.24
C ASN A 35 -4.81 -8.39 -5.53
N ALA A 36 -4.74 -9.42 -6.36
CA ALA A 36 -3.46 -10.08 -6.62
C ALA A 36 -2.49 -9.20 -7.40
N GLU A 37 -2.97 -8.17 -8.08
CA GLU A 37 -2.15 -7.38 -8.98
C GLU A 37 -1.95 -5.94 -8.53
N THR A 38 -2.94 -5.36 -7.86
CA THR A 38 -2.90 -3.95 -7.49
C THR A 38 -3.34 -3.74 -6.05
N VAL A 39 -2.90 -2.64 -5.48
CA VAL A 39 -3.37 -2.17 -4.18
C VAL A 39 -3.81 -0.72 -4.35
N GLU A 40 -4.96 -0.40 -3.79
CA GLU A 40 -5.51 0.94 -3.84
C GLU A 40 -5.34 1.57 -2.48
N VAL A 41 -4.68 2.72 -2.43
CA VAL A 41 -4.43 3.42 -1.17
C VAL A 41 -4.95 4.84 -1.24
N LYS A 42 -5.26 5.38 -0.06
CA LYS A 42 -5.64 6.76 0.10
C LYS A 42 -4.49 7.50 0.74
N SER A 43 -3.89 8.43 0.03
CA SER A 43 -2.76 9.20 0.53
C SER A 43 -3.22 10.59 0.90
N GLN A 44 -2.32 11.35 1.52
CA GLN A 44 -2.61 12.75 1.86
C GLN A 44 -2.64 13.63 0.63
N GLN A 45 -1.86 13.29 -0.39
CA GLN A 45 -1.81 14.08 -1.61
C GLN A 45 -2.90 13.71 -2.58
N TYR A 46 -3.29 12.45 -2.61
CA TYR A 46 -4.23 11.96 -3.59
C TYR A 46 -5.33 11.21 -2.88
N ARG A 47 -6.55 11.39 -3.36
CA ARG A 47 -7.68 10.65 -2.82
C ARG A 47 -7.52 9.16 -3.00
N ARG A 48 -6.86 8.78 -4.08
CA ARG A 48 -6.86 7.40 -4.49
C ARG A 48 -5.66 7.16 -5.37
N VAL A 49 -4.83 6.25 -4.97
CA VAL A 49 -3.67 5.85 -5.74
C VAL A 49 -3.75 4.37 -5.96
N ILE A 50 -3.62 3.93 -7.18
CA ILE A 50 -3.62 2.52 -7.50
C ILE A 50 -2.20 2.14 -7.87
N ILE A 51 -1.63 1.22 -7.10
CA ILE A 51 -0.23 0.83 -7.23
C ILE A 51 -0.19 -0.61 -7.73
N ARG A 52 0.58 -0.83 -8.78
CA ARG A 52 0.82 -2.19 -9.25
C ARG A 52 1.74 -2.88 -8.25
N ILE A 53 1.32 -4.02 -7.73
CA ILE A 53 2.08 -4.70 -6.68
C ILE A 53 3.46 -5.09 -7.17
N SER A 54 3.59 -5.46 -8.44
CA SER A 54 4.89 -5.83 -9.00
C SER A 54 5.88 -4.67 -9.05
N ALA A 55 5.41 -3.43 -8.89
CA ALA A 55 6.27 -2.26 -8.90
C ALA A 55 6.75 -1.86 -7.50
N ILE A 56 6.25 -2.52 -6.47
CA ILE A 56 6.59 -2.16 -5.10
C ILE A 56 7.91 -2.82 -4.71
N ASP A 57 8.86 -2.01 -4.27
CA ASP A 57 10.14 -2.52 -3.81
C ASP A 57 10.08 -2.91 -2.34
N ALA A 58 9.36 -2.14 -1.53
CA ALA A 58 9.26 -2.43 -0.10
C ALA A 58 8.01 -1.77 0.46
N VAL A 59 7.50 -2.31 1.55
CA VAL A 59 6.36 -1.76 2.28
C VAL A 59 6.69 -1.82 3.76
N ALA A 60 6.37 -0.76 4.48
CA ALA A 60 6.57 -0.72 5.92
C ALA A 60 5.30 -0.25 6.62
N ALA A 61 5.07 -0.81 7.80
CA ALA A 61 3.98 -0.38 8.66
C ALA A 61 4.55 0.55 9.74
N MET A 62 3.79 1.53 10.08
CA MET A 62 4.19 2.47 11.12
C MET A 62 3.93 1.90 12.50
#